data_124676bfcd03a06063e55f5cc10f730e
#
_entry.id   124676bfcd03a06063e55f5cc10f730e
#
_cell.length_a   1.000
_cell.length_b   1.000
_cell.length_c   1.000
_cell.angle_alpha   90.00
_cell.angle_beta   90.00
_cell.angle_gamma   90.00
#
_symmetry.space_group_name_H-M   'P 1'
#
loop_
_entity.id
_entity.type
_entity.pdbx_description
1 polymer ?
#
loop_
_entity_poly.entity_id
_entity_poly.type
_entity_poly.pdbx_seq_one_letter_code
_entity_poly.pdbx_strand_id
1 'polypeptide(L)'
;MSNVVVVDNGGGLIKAGIGGERDPACVVPNCTARPSSSKKWLLADQLLSPSEDLTSATLRRPMDRGHLINPDLQSSLWAHLFTNLLKINPSASSLLLTEPLFTLPSIRRAVDEIIFEDFNFRALFVADSPSLVHLYEASRRPSGLLSKAQCSLVVDCGFSFTHAAPVLQNFTLNYGVKRLDLGGKALTNYLKELVSYRSVNVMDESFIMDDVKEKLCFVSLDVHRDLNIARRPGKNNFFRCSYVLPDGITHTKGFVKDLDETKRYLALDENEAPSSPEGGKDYVDLQDGMNQAGLAECIVRAVNSCHPHLHPVLYEREKELRPLVPNEYEVKIATQEE
;
A
#
# COMPACT_ATOMS: atom_id res chain seq x y z
N MET A 1 7.49 32.48 6.56
CA MET A 1 8.02 31.12 6.74
C MET A 1 7.93 30.44 5.38
N SER A 2 8.97 29.73 4.93
CA SER A 2 8.88 28.97 3.68
C SER A 2 7.93 27.81 3.90
N ASN A 3 6.97 27.62 3.01
CA ASN A 3 6.07 26.46 3.06
C ASN A 3 6.89 25.19 2.79
N VAL A 4 6.72 24.20 3.64
CA VAL A 4 7.26 22.87 3.42
C VAL A 4 6.18 22.04 2.74
N VAL A 5 6.47 21.55 1.55
CA VAL A 5 5.60 20.63 0.82
C VAL A 5 6.04 19.22 1.15
N VAL A 6 5.11 18.36 1.46
CA VAL A 6 5.36 16.95 1.76
C VAL A 6 4.77 16.10 0.64
N VAL A 7 5.58 15.22 0.05
CA VAL A 7 5.15 14.32 -1.01
C VAL A 7 5.60 12.90 -0.70
N ASP A 8 4.63 12.00 -0.53
CA ASP A 8 4.86 10.56 -0.54
C ASP A 8 4.65 10.04 -1.96
N ASN A 9 5.76 9.76 -2.66
CA ASN A 9 5.74 9.37 -4.07
C ASN A 9 5.73 7.86 -4.23
N GLY A 10 4.59 7.24 -3.93
CA GLY A 10 4.42 5.79 -4.05
C GLY A 10 4.28 5.29 -5.49
N GLY A 11 4.54 4.01 -5.71
CA GLY A 11 4.41 3.38 -7.04
C GLY A 11 2.97 3.30 -7.57
N GLY A 12 1.97 3.32 -6.68
CA GLY A 12 0.54 3.31 -7.03
C GLY A 12 -0.12 4.67 -6.89
N LEU A 13 0.13 5.35 -5.78
CA LEU A 13 -0.49 6.61 -5.39
C LEU A 13 0.59 7.64 -5.02
N ILE A 14 0.30 8.90 -5.29
CA ILE A 14 0.99 10.05 -4.72
C ILE A 14 0.10 10.62 -3.63
N LYS A 15 0.65 10.82 -2.43
CA LYS A 15 0.01 11.54 -1.34
C LYS A 15 0.79 12.82 -1.09
N ALA A 16 0.12 13.97 -1.10
CA ALA A 16 0.81 15.23 -0.97
C ALA A 16 0.02 16.25 -0.15
N GLY A 17 0.75 17.12 0.54
CA GLY A 17 0.16 18.16 1.39
C GLY A 17 1.18 19.19 1.84
N ILE A 18 0.78 20.03 2.76
CA ILE A 18 1.60 21.07 3.36
C ILE A 18 2.06 20.62 4.75
N GLY A 19 3.34 20.80 5.03
CA GLY A 19 3.92 20.42 6.31
C GLY A 19 3.27 21.17 7.47
N GLY A 20 2.91 20.40 8.53
CA GLY A 20 2.16 20.90 9.69
C GLY A 20 0.65 20.66 9.61
N GLU A 21 0.10 20.28 8.47
CA GLU A 21 -1.28 19.81 8.36
C GLU A 21 -1.36 18.32 8.75
N ARG A 22 -2.51 17.93 9.28
CA ARG A 22 -2.72 16.55 9.77
C ARG A 22 -2.87 15.55 8.63
N ASP A 23 -3.67 15.90 7.64
CA ASP A 23 -4.05 15.00 6.55
C ASP A 23 -3.44 15.50 5.23
N PRO A 24 -3.15 14.59 4.28
CA PRO A 24 -2.69 15.01 2.96
C PRO A 24 -3.77 15.83 2.24
N ALA A 25 -3.37 16.92 1.59
CA ALA A 25 -4.29 17.74 0.80
C ALA A 25 -4.84 16.99 -0.43
N CYS A 26 -4.08 16.05 -0.97
CA CYS A 26 -4.53 15.17 -2.06
C CYS A 26 -3.89 13.78 -2.00
N VAL A 27 -4.67 12.79 -2.45
CA VAL A 27 -4.24 11.41 -2.69
C VAL A 27 -4.67 11.04 -4.10
N VAL A 28 -3.72 10.83 -5.01
CA VAL A 28 -4.00 10.65 -6.44
C VAL A 28 -3.19 9.50 -7.03
N PRO A 29 -3.68 8.85 -8.10
CA PRO A 29 -2.94 7.80 -8.80
C PRO A 29 -1.60 8.31 -9.37
N ASN A 30 -0.51 7.59 -9.15
CA ASN A 30 0.78 7.86 -9.76
C ASN A 30 0.84 7.23 -11.15
N CYS A 31 -0.01 7.71 -12.06
CA CYS A 31 -0.07 7.23 -13.43
C CYS A 31 -0.79 8.22 -14.34
N THR A 32 -0.66 7.97 -15.63
CA THR A 32 -1.48 8.60 -16.67
C THR A 32 -2.29 7.53 -17.38
N ALA A 33 -3.47 7.90 -17.85
CA ALA A 33 -4.32 7.03 -18.65
C ALA A 33 -4.78 7.72 -19.92
N ARG A 34 -4.94 6.94 -20.97
CA ARG A 34 -5.59 7.38 -22.20
C ARG A 34 -6.80 6.52 -22.45
N PRO A 35 -8.02 7.06 -22.28
CA PRO A 35 -9.26 6.36 -22.63
C PRO A 35 -9.27 5.92 -24.09
N SER A 36 -9.89 4.79 -24.38
CA SER A 36 -10.03 4.28 -25.75
C SER A 36 -10.83 5.23 -26.64
N SER A 37 -11.77 5.96 -26.05
CA SER A 37 -12.64 6.95 -26.69
C SER A 37 -11.95 8.28 -26.96
N SER A 38 -10.77 8.54 -26.38
CA SER A 38 -10.08 9.85 -26.45
C SER A 38 -8.62 9.72 -26.83
N LYS A 39 -8.11 10.76 -27.53
CA LYS A 39 -6.66 10.91 -27.79
C LYS A 39 -5.94 11.63 -26.65
N LYS A 40 -6.66 12.22 -25.68
CA LYS A 40 -6.09 12.99 -24.58
C LYS A 40 -5.60 12.07 -23.47
N TRP A 41 -4.42 12.35 -22.93
CA TRP A 41 -3.93 11.73 -21.73
C TRP A 41 -4.51 12.42 -20.50
N LEU A 42 -5.04 11.65 -19.59
CA LEU A 42 -5.49 12.08 -18.28
C LEU A 42 -4.36 11.88 -17.25
N LEU A 43 -4.22 12.80 -16.34
CA LEU A 43 -3.17 12.82 -15.32
C LEU A 43 -3.79 12.64 -13.93
N ALA A 44 -3.19 11.80 -13.12
CA ALA A 44 -3.42 11.71 -11.68
C ALA A 44 -4.91 11.76 -11.27
N ASP A 45 -5.36 12.86 -10.64
CA ASP A 45 -6.74 13.09 -10.17
C ASP A 45 -7.80 13.06 -11.27
N GLN A 46 -7.43 13.42 -12.51
CA GLN A 46 -8.35 13.36 -13.65
C GLN A 46 -8.88 11.95 -13.91
N LEU A 47 -8.11 10.91 -13.54
CA LEU A 47 -8.55 9.52 -13.62
C LEU A 47 -9.68 9.20 -12.64
N LEU A 48 -9.78 9.95 -11.55
CA LEU A 48 -10.80 9.77 -10.52
C LEU A 48 -12.13 10.45 -10.88
N SER A 49 -12.14 11.29 -11.94
CA SER A 49 -13.34 11.99 -12.37
C SER A 49 -14.46 11.00 -12.72
N PRO A 50 -15.68 11.22 -12.21
CA PRO A 50 -16.85 10.39 -12.55
C PRO A 50 -17.22 10.42 -14.04
N SER A 51 -16.84 11.46 -14.77
CA SER A 51 -17.17 11.62 -16.20
C SER A 51 -16.27 10.82 -17.14
N GLU A 52 -15.14 10.30 -16.65
CA GLU A 52 -14.15 9.62 -17.50
C GLU A 52 -14.35 8.11 -17.46
N ASP A 53 -14.58 7.53 -18.64
CA ASP A 53 -14.60 6.09 -18.83
C ASP A 53 -13.17 5.56 -19.05
N LEU A 54 -12.72 4.71 -18.14
CA LEU A 54 -11.39 4.11 -18.18
C LEU A 54 -11.41 2.65 -18.66
N THR A 55 -12.51 2.19 -19.22
CA THR A 55 -12.61 0.85 -19.82
C THR A 55 -11.61 0.74 -20.96
N SER A 56 -10.80 -0.31 -20.95
CA SER A 56 -9.71 -0.56 -21.92
C SER A 56 -8.76 0.62 -22.11
N ALA A 57 -8.58 1.46 -21.08
CA ALA A 57 -7.68 2.59 -21.11
C ALA A 57 -6.21 2.14 -21.10
N THR A 58 -5.39 2.78 -21.92
CA THR A 58 -3.93 2.58 -21.90
C THR A 58 -3.33 3.30 -20.70
N LEU A 59 -2.80 2.55 -19.72
CA LEU A 59 -2.12 3.10 -18.54
C LEU A 59 -0.61 3.21 -18.74
N ARG A 60 -0.03 4.30 -18.22
CA ARG A 60 1.42 4.47 -18.08
C ARG A 60 1.77 4.90 -16.68
N ARG A 61 2.76 4.24 -16.08
CA ARG A 61 3.28 4.55 -14.75
C ARG A 61 4.74 4.98 -14.84
N PRO A 62 5.17 6.00 -14.07
CA PRO A 62 6.57 6.40 -14.02
C PRO A 62 7.43 5.41 -13.24
N MET A 63 6.80 4.61 -12.39
CA MET A 63 7.45 3.65 -11.49
C MET A 63 7.25 2.22 -11.95
N ASP A 64 8.29 1.39 -11.89
CA ASP A 64 8.18 -0.05 -11.99
C ASP A 64 8.98 -0.73 -10.87
N ARG A 65 8.39 -1.76 -10.27
CA ARG A 65 8.96 -2.48 -9.12
C ARG A 65 9.49 -1.54 -8.01
N GLY A 66 8.80 -0.41 -7.80
CA GLY A 66 9.16 0.60 -6.81
C GLY A 66 10.28 1.55 -7.19
N HIS A 67 10.82 1.45 -8.39
CA HIS A 67 11.86 2.35 -8.89
C HIS A 67 11.34 3.28 -9.97
N LEU A 68 11.82 4.51 -9.97
CA LEU A 68 11.53 5.49 -11.02
C LEU A 68 12.24 5.08 -12.31
N ILE A 69 11.45 4.76 -13.35
CA ILE A 69 11.96 4.33 -14.67
C ILE A 69 11.68 5.35 -15.77
N ASN A 70 10.74 6.26 -15.54
CA ASN A 70 10.37 7.31 -16.49
C ASN A 70 10.33 8.68 -15.79
N PRO A 71 11.48 9.37 -15.69
CA PRO A 71 11.59 10.69 -15.05
C PRO A 71 10.71 11.75 -15.70
N ASP A 72 10.60 11.79 -17.04
CA ASP A 72 9.79 12.78 -17.76
C ASP A 72 8.31 12.68 -17.42
N LEU A 73 7.81 11.44 -17.30
CA LEU A 73 6.44 11.19 -16.91
C LEU A 73 6.20 11.61 -15.46
N GLN A 74 7.17 11.35 -14.57
CA GLN A 74 7.09 11.76 -13.17
C GLN A 74 7.12 13.28 -13.04
N SER A 75 7.99 13.96 -13.78
CA SER A 75 8.04 15.44 -13.86
C SER A 75 6.68 16.01 -14.29
N SER A 76 6.06 15.43 -15.31
CA SER A 76 4.73 15.85 -15.77
C SER A 76 3.64 15.68 -14.71
N LEU A 77 3.65 14.57 -13.96
CA LEU A 77 2.72 14.31 -12.85
C LEU A 77 2.95 15.28 -11.68
N TRP A 78 4.21 15.55 -11.34
CA TRP A 78 4.56 16.50 -10.29
C TRP A 78 4.25 17.95 -10.69
N ALA A 79 4.43 18.32 -11.97
CA ALA A 79 4.00 19.64 -12.47
C ALA A 79 2.49 19.84 -12.26
N HIS A 80 1.69 18.84 -12.62
CA HIS A 80 0.25 18.88 -12.38
C HIS A 80 -0.08 18.92 -10.87
N LEU A 81 0.61 18.12 -10.05
CA LEU A 81 0.45 18.11 -8.60
C LEU A 81 0.70 19.49 -7.97
N PHE A 82 1.86 20.09 -8.27
CA PHE A 82 2.27 21.36 -7.65
C PHE A 82 1.44 22.54 -8.14
N THR A 83 1.13 22.58 -9.44
CA THR A 83 0.44 23.72 -10.06
C THR A 83 -1.07 23.66 -9.86
N ASN A 84 -1.69 22.49 -10.11
CA ASN A 84 -3.15 22.39 -10.18
C ASN A 84 -3.77 21.94 -8.86
N LEU A 85 -3.15 20.98 -8.17
CA LEU A 85 -3.71 20.40 -6.95
C LEU A 85 -3.29 21.19 -5.71
N LEU A 86 -2.00 21.33 -5.46
CA LEU A 86 -1.47 22.03 -4.30
C LEU A 86 -1.42 23.57 -4.49
N LYS A 87 -1.39 24.05 -5.74
CA LYS A 87 -1.35 25.48 -6.10
C LYS A 87 -0.23 26.23 -5.40
N ILE A 88 0.95 25.61 -5.33
CA ILE A 88 2.13 26.17 -4.68
C ILE A 88 3.09 26.80 -5.71
N ASN A 89 4.00 27.65 -5.21
CA ASN A 89 5.17 28.07 -5.95
C ASN A 89 6.40 27.26 -5.46
N PRO A 90 6.93 26.32 -6.26
CA PRO A 90 8.07 25.50 -5.86
C PRO A 90 9.30 26.33 -5.48
N SER A 91 9.62 27.41 -6.22
CA SER A 91 10.79 28.25 -5.97
C SER A 91 10.73 29.04 -4.65
N ALA A 92 9.55 29.15 -4.04
CA ALA A 92 9.34 29.74 -2.71
C ALA A 92 9.22 28.67 -1.60
N SER A 93 9.24 27.39 -1.94
CA SER A 93 8.94 26.27 -1.04
C SER A 93 10.13 25.34 -0.86
N SER A 94 10.12 24.56 0.21
CA SER A 94 11.00 23.41 0.42
C SER A 94 10.22 22.12 0.27
N LEU A 95 10.85 21.06 -0.19
CA LEU A 95 10.21 19.76 -0.43
C LEU A 95 10.74 18.72 0.55
N LEU A 96 9.83 17.98 1.20
CA LEU A 96 10.10 16.68 1.81
C LEU A 96 9.54 15.61 0.89
N LEU A 97 10.39 14.73 0.41
CA LEU A 97 10.05 13.66 -0.51
C LEU A 97 10.34 12.30 0.11
N THR A 98 9.39 11.37 0.06
CA THR A 98 9.68 9.98 0.46
C THR A 98 10.41 9.26 -0.67
N GLU A 99 11.32 8.39 -0.28
CA GLU A 99 12.11 7.56 -1.17
C GLU A 99 11.98 6.09 -0.75
N PRO A 100 11.85 5.16 -1.71
CA PRO A 100 11.93 3.74 -1.40
C PRO A 100 13.30 3.36 -0.82
N LEU A 101 13.31 2.37 0.08
CA LEU A 101 14.56 1.82 0.58
C LEU A 101 15.42 1.27 -0.56
N PHE A 102 16.73 1.46 -0.46
CA PHE A 102 17.72 1.00 -1.43
C PHE A 102 17.61 1.61 -2.84
N THR A 103 17.12 2.84 -2.93
CA THR A 103 17.08 3.57 -4.22
C THR A 103 18.50 3.74 -4.78
N LEU A 104 18.63 3.46 -6.08
CA LEU A 104 19.92 3.55 -6.77
C LEU A 104 20.40 5.01 -6.90
N PRO A 105 21.71 5.27 -6.80
CA PRO A 105 22.24 6.64 -6.91
C PRO A 105 21.93 7.35 -8.24
N SER A 106 21.77 6.60 -9.33
CA SER A 106 21.34 7.15 -10.63
C SER A 106 19.91 7.70 -10.59
N ILE A 107 19.01 6.99 -9.89
CA ILE A 107 17.61 7.42 -9.73
C ILE A 107 17.55 8.67 -8.83
N ARG A 108 18.31 8.70 -7.73
CA ARG A 108 18.40 9.90 -6.88
C ARG A 108 18.84 11.11 -7.66
N ARG A 109 19.89 10.97 -8.47
CA ARG A 109 20.37 12.09 -9.32
C ARG A 109 19.30 12.58 -10.29
N ALA A 110 18.55 11.68 -10.93
CA ALA A 110 17.44 12.06 -11.82
C ALA A 110 16.31 12.78 -11.06
N VAL A 111 16.01 12.37 -9.82
CA VAL A 111 15.05 13.06 -8.95
C VAL A 111 15.57 14.45 -8.55
N ASP A 112 16.84 14.54 -8.15
CA ASP A 112 17.47 15.82 -7.78
C ASP A 112 17.45 16.82 -8.95
N GLU A 113 17.74 16.34 -10.16
CA GLU A 113 17.68 17.13 -11.40
C GLU A 113 16.28 17.69 -11.62
N ILE A 114 15.24 16.86 -11.58
CA ILE A 114 13.85 17.31 -11.71
C ILE A 114 13.51 18.35 -10.65
N ILE A 115 13.82 18.09 -9.39
CA ILE A 115 13.42 18.95 -8.27
C ILE A 115 14.12 20.32 -8.32
N PHE A 116 15.41 20.34 -8.63
CA PHE A 116 16.19 21.57 -8.62
C PHE A 116 16.24 22.28 -9.98
N GLU A 117 16.25 21.56 -11.08
CA GLU A 117 16.38 22.17 -12.40
C GLU A 117 15.01 22.46 -13.05
N ASP A 118 14.05 21.50 -13.00
CA ASP A 118 12.72 21.73 -13.57
C ASP A 118 11.84 22.61 -12.66
N PHE A 119 11.81 22.30 -11.34
CA PHE A 119 10.90 22.98 -10.41
C PHE A 119 11.55 24.09 -9.58
N ASN A 120 12.87 24.15 -9.50
CA ASN A 120 13.60 25.14 -8.74
C ASN A 120 13.24 25.21 -7.25
N PHE A 121 12.98 24.07 -6.58
CA PHE A 121 12.75 24.07 -5.14
C PHE A 121 13.95 24.64 -4.38
N ARG A 122 13.69 25.34 -3.26
CA ARG A 122 14.74 25.94 -2.44
C ARG A 122 15.59 24.93 -1.70
N ALA A 123 14.97 23.84 -1.25
CA ALA A 123 15.61 22.76 -0.53
C ALA A 123 14.84 21.46 -0.72
N LEU A 124 15.54 20.34 -0.68
CA LEU A 124 15.00 18.99 -0.72
C LEU A 124 15.47 18.26 0.55
N PHE A 125 14.52 17.62 1.25
CA PHE A 125 14.80 16.62 2.27
C PHE A 125 14.20 15.29 1.82
N VAL A 126 15.04 14.28 1.73
CA VAL A 126 14.64 12.93 1.35
C VAL A 126 14.61 12.05 2.60
N ALA A 127 13.50 11.34 2.80
CA ALA A 127 13.33 10.42 3.92
C ALA A 127 12.78 9.08 3.45
N ASP A 128 13.12 8.01 4.15
CA ASP A 128 12.48 6.72 3.95
C ASP A 128 11.14 6.63 4.70
N SER A 129 10.17 5.92 4.11
CA SER A 129 8.83 5.77 4.68
C SER A 129 8.85 5.11 6.09
N PRO A 130 9.61 4.03 6.36
CA PRO A 130 9.64 3.43 7.69
C PRO A 130 10.07 4.37 8.81
N SER A 131 11.08 5.20 8.59
CA SER A 131 11.54 6.18 9.58
C SER A 131 10.46 7.22 9.89
N LEU A 132 9.72 7.69 8.88
CA LEU A 132 8.62 8.63 9.06
C LEU A 132 7.43 8.02 9.80
N VAL A 133 7.07 6.77 9.49
CA VAL A 133 6.01 6.02 10.19
C VAL A 133 6.38 5.84 11.66
N HIS A 134 7.61 5.43 11.96
CA HIS A 134 8.09 5.31 13.32
C HIS A 134 8.01 6.65 14.08
N LEU A 135 8.47 7.74 13.47
CA LEU A 135 8.42 9.08 14.04
C LEU A 135 6.98 9.52 14.35
N TYR A 136 6.07 9.27 13.42
CA TYR A 136 4.65 9.59 13.59
C TYR A 136 4.02 8.84 14.76
N GLU A 137 4.19 7.52 14.83
CA GLU A 137 3.66 6.70 15.92
C GLU A 137 4.29 7.06 17.28
N ALA A 138 5.60 7.33 17.32
CA ALA A 138 6.27 7.79 18.53
C ALA A 138 5.71 9.14 19.02
N SER A 139 5.33 10.03 18.11
CA SER A 139 4.73 11.34 18.44
C SER A 139 3.31 11.24 19.00
N ARG A 140 2.52 10.26 18.52
CA ARG A 140 1.12 10.05 18.96
C ARG A 140 1.02 9.41 20.35
N ARG A 141 2.03 8.66 20.75
CA ARG A 141 2.01 7.87 22.01
C ARG A 141 3.17 8.26 22.93
N PRO A 142 3.23 9.52 23.43
CA PRO A 142 4.37 10.00 24.21
C PRO A 142 4.58 9.25 25.52
N SER A 143 3.55 8.56 26.05
CA SER A 143 3.60 7.72 27.25
C SER A 143 3.63 6.21 26.96
N GLY A 144 3.62 5.81 25.69
CA GLY A 144 3.62 4.41 25.26
C GLY A 144 4.99 3.74 25.29
N LEU A 145 5.00 2.41 25.20
CA LEU A 145 6.22 1.59 25.12
C LEU A 145 7.11 1.99 23.95
N LEU A 146 6.53 2.38 22.79
CA LEU A 146 7.26 2.85 21.61
C LEU A 146 8.12 4.10 21.87
N SER A 147 7.61 5.04 22.69
CA SER A 147 8.38 6.24 23.03
C SER A 147 9.57 5.92 23.93
N LYS A 148 9.47 4.87 24.74
CA LYS A 148 10.55 4.43 25.64
C LYS A 148 11.60 3.55 24.93
N ALA A 149 11.16 2.70 24.02
CA ALA A 149 12.04 1.75 23.34
C ALA A 149 12.81 2.36 22.18
N GLN A 150 12.35 3.49 21.62
CA GLN A 150 12.93 4.15 20.45
C GLN A 150 13.15 3.18 19.26
N CYS A 151 12.44 2.07 19.23
CA CYS A 151 12.58 1.00 18.28
C CYS A 151 11.21 0.46 17.87
N SER A 152 11.04 0.17 16.58
CA SER A 152 9.83 -0.48 16.04
C SER A 152 10.16 -1.30 14.80
N LEU A 153 9.28 -2.24 14.47
CA LEU A 153 9.27 -2.89 13.17
C LEU A 153 8.14 -2.29 12.34
N VAL A 154 8.49 -1.70 11.22
CA VAL A 154 7.53 -1.14 10.25
C VAL A 154 7.36 -2.14 9.11
N VAL A 155 6.12 -2.57 8.89
CA VAL A 155 5.75 -3.41 7.74
C VAL A 155 5.00 -2.54 6.75
N ASP A 156 5.67 -2.21 5.66
CA ASP A 156 5.14 -1.37 4.59
C ASP A 156 4.69 -2.24 3.41
N CYS A 157 3.37 -2.47 3.33
CA CYS A 157 2.73 -3.22 2.26
C CYS A 157 2.33 -2.28 1.12
N GLY A 158 3.24 -2.04 0.19
CA GLY A 158 3.08 -1.08 -0.89
C GLY A 158 2.39 -1.64 -2.14
N PHE A 159 2.32 -0.80 -3.16
CA PHE A 159 1.80 -1.18 -4.48
C PHE A 159 2.73 -2.16 -5.20
N SER A 160 4.05 -1.96 -5.12
CA SER A 160 5.04 -2.72 -5.88
C SER A 160 5.65 -3.89 -5.10
N PHE A 161 5.84 -3.73 -3.79
CA PHE A 161 6.50 -4.69 -2.90
C PHE A 161 6.10 -4.44 -1.45
N THR A 162 6.49 -5.37 -0.57
CA THR A 162 6.35 -5.24 0.87
C THR A 162 7.73 -5.24 1.52
N HIS A 163 7.97 -4.33 2.47
CA HIS A 163 9.17 -4.30 3.30
C HIS A 163 8.83 -4.55 4.76
N ALA A 164 9.62 -5.39 5.44
CA ALA A 164 9.70 -5.45 6.88
C ALA A 164 11.00 -4.75 7.31
N ALA A 165 10.86 -3.56 7.89
CA ALA A 165 11.96 -2.65 8.17
C ALA A 165 12.05 -2.35 9.67
N PRO A 166 13.07 -2.86 10.38
CA PRO A 166 13.35 -2.47 11.76
C PRO A 166 13.88 -1.02 11.79
N VAL A 167 13.33 -0.23 12.69
CA VAL A 167 13.72 1.18 12.91
C VAL A 167 14.19 1.36 14.34
N LEU A 168 15.30 2.02 14.54
CA LEU A 168 15.87 2.36 15.83
C LEU A 168 16.25 3.85 15.85
N GLN A 169 15.74 4.59 16.83
CA GLN A 169 16.03 6.03 16.99
C GLN A 169 15.78 6.83 15.70
N ASN A 170 14.66 6.56 15.03
CA ASN A 170 14.26 7.15 13.74
C ASN A 170 15.17 6.80 12.54
N PHE A 171 16.04 5.81 12.65
CA PHE A 171 16.88 5.33 11.55
C PHE A 171 16.52 3.90 11.21
N THR A 172 16.27 3.64 9.93
CA THR A 172 16.04 2.30 9.43
C THR A 172 17.32 1.47 9.49
N LEU A 173 17.24 0.30 10.12
CA LEU A 173 18.35 -0.65 10.20
C LEU A 173 18.46 -1.43 8.89
N ASN A 174 19.15 -0.88 7.91
CA ASN A 174 19.20 -1.39 6.53
C ASN A 174 19.63 -2.87 6.43
N TYR A 175 20.51 -3.34 7.34
CA TYR A 175 20.94 -4.75 7.36
C TYR A 175 19.82 -5.71 7.81
N GLY A 176 18.84 -5.21 8.57
CA GLY A 176 17.69 -5.98 9.05
C GLY A 176 16.49 -5.96 8.09
N VAL A 177 16.47 -5.07 7.11
CA VAL A 177 15.35 -4.97 6.18
C VAL A 177 15.20 -6.24 5.36
N LYS A 178 13.97 -6.75 5.30
CA LYS A 178 13.58 -7.82 4.39
C LYS A 178 12.53 -7.32 3.42
N ARG A 179 12.69 -7.74 2.16
CA ARG A 179 11.78 -7.40 1.07
C ARG A 179 11.06 -8.65 0.59
N LEU A 180 9.76 -8.50 0.40
CA LEU A 180 8.90 -9.45 -0.30
C LEU A 180 8.44 -8.79 -1.60
N ASP A 181 8.70 -9.42 -2.74
CA ASP A 181 8.29 -8.89 -4.05
C ASP A 181 6.80 -9.15 -4.34
N LEU A 182 5.97 -8.89 -3.33
CA LEU A 182 4.52 -8.96 -3.37
C LEU A 182 3.97 -7.60 -2.93
N GLY A 183 3.14 -7.01 -3.77
CA GLY A 183 2.46 -5.75 -3.50
C GLY A 183 1.10 -5.71 -4.21
N GLY A 184 0.38 -4.60 -4.06
CA GLY A 184 -0.97 -4.43 -4.62
C GLY A 184 -1.07 -4.73 -6.11
N LYS A 185 -0.05 -4.36 -6.91
CA LYS A 185 0.01 -4.65 -8.36
C LYS A 185 -0.01 -6.14 -8.66
N ALA A 186 0.75 -6.93 -7.90
CA ALA A 186 0.79 -8.39 -8.08
C ALA A 186 -0.54 -9.03 -7.73
N LEU A 187 -1.20 -8.58 -6.64
CA LEU A 187 -2.52 -9.05 -6.25
C LEU A 187 -3.59 -8.68 -7.28
N THR A 188 -3.55 -7.48 -7.84
CA THR A 188 -4.46 -7.07 -8.92
C THR A 188 -4.26 -7.93 -10.17
N ASN A 189 -3.00 -8.21 -10.56
CA ASN A 189 -2.72 -9.08 -11.69
C ASN A 189 -3.24 -10.51 -11.46
N TYR A 190 -3.03 -11.05 -10.27
CA TYR A 190 -3.56 -12.36 -9.91
C TYR A 190 -5.09 -12.41 -9.95
N LEU A 191 -5.76 -11.36 -9.45
CA LEU A 191 -7.22 -11.24 -9.55
C LEU A 191 -7.68 -11.20 -11.01
N LYS A 192 -6.98 -10.47 -11.89
CA LYS A 192 -7.27 -10.45 -13.34
C LYS A 192 -7.20 -11.84 -13.95
N GLU A 193 -6.18 -12.61 -13.61
CA GLU A 193 -6.02 -14.00 -14.09
C GLU A 193 -7.18 -14.87 -13.62
N LEU A 194 -7.53 -14.82 -12.33
CA LEU A 194 -8.62 -15.59 -11.76
C LEU A 194 -9.97 -15.28 -12.40
N VAL A 195 -10.28 -13.99 -12.62
CA VAL A 195 -11.53 -13.56 -13.24
C VAL A 195 -11.56 -13.92 -14.73
N SER A 196 -10.46 -13.67 -15.44
CA SER A 196 -10.37 -13.97 -16.88
C SER A 196 -10.48 -15.46 -17.17
N TYR A 197 -9.95 -16.32 -16.30
CA TYR A 197 -10.05 -17.76 -16.43
C TYR A 197 -11.49 -18.27 -16.22
N ARG A 198 -12.27 -17.66 -15.32
CA ARG A 198 -13.57 -18.18 -14.88
C ARG A 198 -14.76 -17.51 -15.54
N SER A 199 -14.61 -16.29 -16.03
CA SER A 199 -15.76 -15.47 -16.42
C SER A 199 -15.48 -14.70 -17.72
N VAL A 200 -15.00 -13.46 -17.61
CA VAL A 200 -14.79 -12.55 -18.74
C VAL A 200 -13.34 -12.09 -18.76
N ASN A 201 -12.77 -11.95 -19.96
CA ASN A 201 -11.40 -11.48 -20.09
C ASN A 201 -11.28 -10.02 -19.61
N VAL A 202 -10.53 -9.81 -18.52
CA VAL A 202 -10.27 -8.52 -17.89
C VAL A 202 -8.76 -8.20 -17.81
N MET A 203 -7.94 -8.89 -18.61
CA MET A 203 -6.48 -8.75 -18.55
C MET A 203 -5.99 -7.33 -18.82
N ASP A 204 -6.70 -6.56 -19.65
CA ASP A 204 -6.36 -5.18 -19.97
C ASP A 204 -7.01 -4.15 -19.01
N GLU A 205 -7.93 -4.60 -18.13
CA GLU A 205 -8.73 -3.75 -17.24
C GLU A 205 -8.07 -3.53 -15.88
N SER A 206 -6.80 -3.11 -15.87
CA SER A 206 -6.02 -3.01 -14.63
C SER A 206 -6.57 -2.00 -13.65
N PHE A 207 -7.13 -0.87 -14.10
CA PHE A 207 -7.67 0.18 -13.23
C PHE A 207 -8.98 -0.28 -12.58
N ILE A 208 -9.86 -0.90 -13.36
CA ILE A 208 -11.13 -1.44 -12.88
C ILE A 208 -10.89 -2.58 -11.90
N MET A 209 -9.96 -3.48 -12.21
CA MET A 209 -9.66 -4.62 -11.35
C MET A 209 -8.92 -4.23 -10.07
N ASP A 210 -8.22 -3.12 -10.07
CA ASP A 210 -7.65 -2.53 -8.83
C ASP A 210 -8.78 -2.03 -7.91
N ASP A 211 -9.76 -1.31 -8.46
CA ASP A 211 -10.96 -0.87 -7.73
C ASP A 211 -11.80 -2.05 -7.22
N VAL A 212 -11.98 -3.11 -8.01
CA VAL A 212 -12.65 -4.35 -7.59
C VAL A 212 -11.92 -4.98 -6.41
N LYS A 213 -10.58 -5.09 -6.47
CA LYS A 213 -9.76 -5.65 -5.40
C LYS A 213 -9.94 -4.85 -4.11
N GLU A 214 -9.83 -3.52 -4.18
CA GLU A 214 -9.93 -2.64 -3.00
C GLU A 214 -11.30 -2.68 -2.34
N LYS A 215 -12.36 -2.87 -3.13
CA LYS A 215 -13.75 -2.90 -2.63
C LYS A 215 -14.23 -4.28 -2.16
N LEU A 216 -13.70 -5.37 -2.73
CA LEU A 216 -14.26 -6.71 -2.52
C LEU A 216 -13.28 -7.71 -1.91
N CYS A 217 -11.98 -7.48 -2.00
CA CYS A 217 -11.00 -8.41 -1.46
C CYS A 217 -10.60 -8.03 -0.03
N PHE A 218 -10.38 -9.04 0.78
CA PHE A 218 -9.91 -8.90 2.16
C PHE A 218 -8.91 -10.02 2.49
N VAL A 219 -8.17 -9.86 3.56
CA VAL A 219 -7.28 -10.89 4.10
C VAL A 219 -8.06 -11.73 5.11
N SER A 220 -8.19 -13.03 4.83
CA SER A 220 -8.88 -13.95 5.72
C SER A 220 -8.03 -14.22 6.97
N LEU A 221 -8.66 -14.17 8.14
CA LEU A 221 -8.05 -14.58 9.41
C LEU A 221 -8.16 -16.10 9.63
N ASP A 222 -9.15 -16.75 9.01
CA ASP A 222 -9.34 -18.20 9.01
C ASP A 222 -9.75 -18.69 7.61
N VAL A 223 -8.75 -19.02 6.81
CA VAL A 223 -8.94 -19.41 5.41
C VAL A 223 -9.81 -20.67 5.26
N HIS A 224 -9.69 -21.64 6.16
CA HIS A 224 -10.48 -22.88 6.09
C HIS A 224 -11.96 -22.63 6.37
N ARG A 225 -12.28 -21.85 7.40
CA ARG A 225 -13.65 -21.43 7.74
C ARG A 225 -14.27 -20.66 6.57
N ASP A 226 -13.55 -19.66 6.07
CA ASP A 226 -14.05 -18.74 5.05
C ASP A 226 -14.25 -19.46 3.71
N LEU A 227 -13.36 -20.35 3.31
CA LEU A 227 -13.55 -21.19 2.12
C LEU A 227 -14.74 -22.14 2.27
N ASN A 228 -15.00 -22.68 3.46
CA ASN A 228 -16.19 -23.51 3.71
C ASN A 228 -17.49 -22.69 3.61
N ILE A 229 -17.49 -21.43 4.05
CA ILE A 229 -18.60 -20.51 3.88
C ILE A 229 -18.77 -20.14 2.39
N ALA A 230 -17.68 -19.81 1.70
CA ALA A 230 -17.68 -19.41 0.29
C ALA A 230 -18.20 -20.53 -0.64
N ARG A 231 -18.11 -21.80 -0.24
CA ARG A 231 -18.66 -22.95 -0.98
C ARG A 231 -20.18 -23.14 -0.80
N ARG A 232 -20.79 -22.48 0.19
CA ARG A 232 -22.23 -22.64 0.46
C ARG A 232 -23.06 -21.95 -0.62
N PRO A 233 -24.20 -22.53 -1.03
CA PRO A 233 -25.08 -21.90 -2.00
C PRO A 233 -25.97 -20.82 -1.37
N GLY A 234 -26.37 -19.84 -2.17
CA GLY A 234 -27.40 -18.86 -1.81
C GLY A 234 -27.00 -17.90 -0.69
N LYS A 235 -27.96 -17.59 0.19
CA LYS A 235 -27.82 -16.61 1.28
C LYS A 235 -26.90 -17.05 2.42
N ASN A 236 -26.49 -18.32 2.45
CA ASN A 236 -25.57 -18.86 3.44
C ASN A 236 -24.10 -18.59 3.07
N ASN A 237 -23.86 -17.96 1.93
CA ASN A 237 -22.54 -17.51 1.50
C ASN A 237 -22.44 -15.98 1.70
N PHE A 238 -21.89 -15.58 2.81
CA PHE A 238 -21.72 -14.16 3.17
C PHE A 238 -20.73 -13.41 2.26
N PHE A 239 -19.80 -14.12 1.63
CA PHE A 239 -18.80 -13.52 0.75
C PHE A 239 -19.33 -13.31 -0.68
N ARG A 240 -20.57 -13.70 -0.96
CA ARG A 240 -21.17 -13.52 -2.27
C ARG A 240 -21.61 -12.08 -2.46
N CYS A 241 -20.81 -11.30 -3.13
CA CYS A 241 -21.11 -9.93 -3.54
C CYS A 241 -21.08 -9.80 -5.07
N SER A 242 -21.67 -8.75 -5.58
CA SER A 242 -21.72 -8.46 -7.01
C SER A 242 -21.12 -7.11 -7.28
N TYR A 243 -20.16 -7.05 -8.20
CA TYR A 243 -19.64 -5.80 -8.71
C TYR A 243 -20.21 -5.51 -10.09
N VAL A 244 -20.76 -4.33 -10.25
CA VAL A 244 -21.28 -3.85 -11.54
C VAL A 244 -20.13 -3.19 -12.29
N LEU A 245 -19.77 -3.78 -13.42
CA LEU A 245 -18.74 -3.20 -14.30
C LEU A 245 -19.25 -1.93 -14.97
N PRO A 246 -18.37 -0.95 -15.26
CA PRO A 246 -18.75 0.21 -16.05
C PRO A 246 -19.15 -0.24 -17.47
N ASP A 247 -20.19 0.39 -18.01
CA ASP A 247 -20.71 0.14 -19.37
C ASP A 247 -20.40 1.30 -20.34
N GLY A 248 -19.76 2.36 -19.86
CA GLY A 248 -19.40 3.55 -20.63
C GLY A 248 -20.58 4.44 -21.04
N ILE A 249 -21.81 4.06 -20.70
CA ILE A 249 -23.05 4.77 -21.08
C ILE A 249 -23.81 5.24 -19.84
N THR A 250 -24.29 4.29 -19.03
CA THR A 250 -25.04 4.56 -17.79
C THR A 250 -24.13 4.68 -16.59
N HIS A 251 -23.10 3.87 -16.54
CA HIS A 251 -22.13 3.83 -15.46
C HIS A 251 -20.70 3.92 -16.02
N THR A 252 -20.03 5.05 -15.78
CA THR A 252 -18.62 5.26 -16.13
C THR A 252 -17.66 4.67 -15.09
N LYS A 253 -18.14 4.44 -13.86
CA LYS A 253 -17.40 3.80 -12.76
C LYS A 253 -18.14 2.56 -12.28
N GLY A 254 -17.37 1.52 -11.97
CA GLY A 254 -17.92 0.33 -11.36
C GLY A 254 -18.30 0.54 -9.88
N PHE A 255 -19.25 -0.21 -9.39
CA PHE A 255 -19.72 -0.15 -8.01
C PHE A 255 -20.15 -1.51 -7.49
N VAL A 256 -20.14 -1.66 -6.17
CA VAL A 256 -20.61 -2.86 -5.50
C VAL A 256 -22.12 -2.76 -5.36
N LYS A 257 -22.83 -3.77 -5.85
CA LYS A 257 -24.27 -3.91 -5.66
C LYS A 257 -24.50 -4.36 -4.21
N ASP A 258 -25.50 -3.76 -3.56
CA ASP A 258 -25.87 -4.08 -2.16
C ASP A 258 -24.72 -3.79 -1.15
N LEU A 259 -24.12 -2.59 -1.28
CA LEU A 259 -23.00 -2.15 -0.46
C LEU A 259 -23.28 -2.25 1.05
N ASP A 260 -24.50 -2.01 1.49
CA ASP A 260 -24.87 -2.06 2.91
C ASP A 260 -24.89 -3.49 3.47
N GLU A 261 -25.29 -4.47 2.65
CA GLU A 261 -25.14 -5.87 3.01
C GLU A 261 -23.65 -6.25 3.08
N THR A 262 -22.87 -5.86 2.07
CA THR A 262 -21.42 -6.16 2.01
C THR A 262 -20.68 -5.55 3.19
N LYS A 263 -20.98 -4.32 3.59
CA LYS A 263 -20.39 -3.69 4.78
C LYS A 263 -20.74 -4.41 6.08
N ARG A 264 -21.97 -4.94 6.20
CA ARG A 264 -22.36 -5.75 7.36
C ARG A 264 -21.53 -7.02 7.47
N TYR A 265 -21.14 -7.63 6.35
CA TYR A 265 -20.35 -8.86 6.35
C TYR A 265 -18.87 -8.62 6.64
N LEU A 266 -18.30 -7.50 6.21
CA LEU A 266 -16.93 -7.11 6.51
C LEU A 266 -16.75 -6.59 7.94
N ALA A 267 -17.81 -6.05 8.56
CA ALA A 267 -17.79 -5.51 9.92
C ALA A 267 -18.14 -6.55 11.01
N LEU A 268 -18.43 -7.80 10.65
CA LEU A 268 -19.07 -8.75 11.56
C LEU A 268 -18.16 -9.50 12.48
N ASP A 269 -16.84 -9.41 12.43
CA ASP A 269 -15.99 -10.31 13.21
C ASP A 269 -14.95 -9.66 14.14
N GLU A 270 -15.10 -8.39 14.49
CA GLU A 270 -14.27 -7.82 15.56
C GLU A 270 -14.63 -8.31 16.97
N ASN A 271 -15.81 -8.91 17.16
CA ASN A 271 -16.30 -9.35 18.49
C ASN A 271 -16.33 -10.86 18.73
N GLU A 272 -16.04 -11.68 17.73
CA GLU A 272 -15.88 -13.13 17.88
C GLU A 272 -14.46 -13.55 17.52
N ALA A 273 -13.51 -13.29 18.42
CA ALA A 273 -12.24 -13.99 18.36
C ALA A 273 -12.53 -15.49 18.49
N PRO A 274 -12.27 -16.32 17.48
CA PRO A 274 -12.44 -17.75 17.63
C PRO A 274 -11.48 -18.22 18.70
N SER A 275 -12.04 -18.86 19.75
CA SER A 275 -11.27 -19.69 20.63
C SER A 275 -10.42 -20.61 19.77
N SER A 276 -9.11 -20.51 19.90
CA SER A 276 -8.15 -21.33 19.16
C SER A 276 -8.58 -22.79 19.23
N PRO A 277 -8.75 -23.50 18.10
CA PRO A 277 -8.86 -24.93 18.15
C PRO A 277 -7.49 -25.48 18.57
N GLU A 278 -7.45 -26.08 19.73
CA GLU A 278 -6.35 -26.97 20.09
C GLU A 278 -6.29 -28.10 19.07
N GLY A 279 -5.17 -28.25 18.44
CA GLY A 279 -4.81 -29.44 17.69
C GLY A 279 -5.17 -29.46 16.22
N GLY A 280 -4.17 -29.24 15.41
CA GLY A 280 -4.23 -29.50 13.96
C GLY A 280 -3.02 -28.96 13.27
N LYS A 281 -1.89 -29.63 13.39
CA LYS A 281 -0.75 -29.49 12.49
C LYS A 281 -1.15 -30.05 11.13
N ASP A 282 -1.81 -29.26 10.29
CA ASP A 282 -1.87 -29.51 8.86
C ASP A 282 -1.88 -28.14 8.17
N TYR A 283 -0.72 -27.49 8.23
CA TYR A 283 -0.39 -26.50 7.22
C TYR A 283 -0.31 -27.26 5.91
N VAL A 284 -1.31 -27.12 5.08
CA VAL A 284 -1.15 -27.42 3.66
C VAL A 284 -0.11 -26.42 3.16
N ASP A 285 1.08 -26.91 3.01
CA ASP A 285 2.19 -26.19 2.42
C ASP A 285 1.79 -25.83 0.98
N LEU A 286 1.36 -24.61 0.77
CA LEU A 286 1.14 -24.04 -0.57
C LEU A 286 2.49 -23.75 -1.26
N GLN A 287 3.47 -24.62 -1.03
CA GLN A 287 4.82 -24.52 -1.56
C GLN A 287 4.96 -24.95 -3.02
N ASP A 288 3.90 -25.07 -3.76
CA ASP A 288 4.06 -25.30 -5.20
C ASP A 288 4.08 -23.96 -5.96
N GLY A 289 5.25 -23.36 -6.10
CA GLY A 289 5.54 -22.43 -7.18
C GLY A 289 6.35 -21.18 -6.87
N MET A 290 6.47 -20.69 -5.65
CA MET A 290 7.34 -19.56 -5.34
C MET A 290 8.21 -19.85 -4.11
N ASN A 291 9.51 -19.93 -4.32
CA ASN A 291 10.55 -20.01 -3.27
C ASN A 291 10.66 -18.67 -2.49
N GLN A 292 9.54 -18.04 -2.15
CA GLN A 292 9.50 -16.79 -1.39
C GLN A 292 8.82 -17.03 -0.06
N ALA A 293 9.46 -16.54 1.00
CA ALA A 293 8.90 -16.53 2.33
C ALA A 293 7.58 -15.78 2.35
N GLY A 294 6.59 -16.26 3.10
CA GLY A 294 5.37 -15.49 3.37
C GLY A 294 5.64 -14.24 4.20
N LEU A 295 4.64 -13.37 4.35
CA LEU A 295 4.77 -12.11 5.10
C LEU A 295 5.25 -12.35 6.54
N ALA A 296 4.65 -13.28 7.26
CA ALA A 296 5.01 -13.61 8.65
C ALA A 296 6.47 -14.08 8.76
N GLU A 297 6.93 -14.95 7.85
CA GLU A 297 8.32 -15.39 7.81
C GLU A 297 9.27 -14.23 7.45
N CYS A 298 8.87 -13.34 6.55
CA CYS A 298 9.63 -12.14 6.20
C CYS A 298 9.85 -11.24 7.44
N ILE A 299 8.82 -11.05 8.25
CA ILE A 299 8.87 -10.28 9.49
C ILE A 299 9.82 -10.96 10.51
N VAL A 300 9.64 -12.25 10.76
CA VAL A 300 10.53 -13.00 11.68
C VAL A 300 11.99 -12.95 11.23
N ARG A 301 12.26 -13.10 9.94
CA ARG A 301 13.61 -12.99 9.38
C ARG A 301 14.20 -11.57 9.55
N ALA A 302 13.36 -10.52 9.45
CA ALA A 302 13.79 -9.14 9.68
C ALA A 302 14.20 -8.93 11.14
N VAL A 303 13.38 -9.36 12.09
CA VAL A 303 13.68 -9.27 13.53
C VAL A 303 14.93 -10.08 13.87
N ASN A 304 15.03 -11.33 13.41
CA ASN A 304 16.19 -12.21 13.69
C ASN A 304 17.50 -11.68 13.08
N SER A 305 17.43 -10.81 12.10
CA SER A 305 18.61 -10.12 11.55
C SER A 305 19.11 -8.98 12.45
N CYS A 306 18.31 -8.54 13.43
CA CYS A 306 18.67 -7.49 14.37
C CYS A 306 19.42 -8.07 15.59
N HIS A 307 20.02 -7.17 16.37
CA HIS A 307 20.70 -7.58 17.61
C HIS A 307 19.69 -8.19 18.60
N PRO A 308 19.99 -9.32 19.30
CA PRO A 308 19.06 -10.02 20.18
C PRO A 308 18.38 -9.15 21.25
N HIS A 309 19.06 -8.11 21.75
CA HIS A 309 18.45 -7.17 22.72
C HIS A 309 17.27 -6.36 22.14
N LEU A 310 17.10 -6.28 20.82
CA LEU A 310 15.99 -5.59 20.18
C LEU A 310 14.79 -6.52 19.94
N HIS A 311 14.98 -7.84 19.95
CA HIS A 311 13.94 -8.81 19.64
C HIS A 311 12.68 -8.64 20.51
N PRO A 312 12.76 -8.51 21.87
CA PRO A 312 11.56 -8.39 22.71
C PRO A 312 10.67 -7.21 22.30
N VAL A 313 11.29 -6.09 21.92
CA VAL A 313 10.56 -4.87 21.52
C VAL A 313 9.98 -5.01 20.12
N LEU A 314 10.74 -5.61 19.20
CA LEU A 314 10.32 -5.77 17.80
C LEU A 314 9.19 -6.79 17.65
N TYR A 315 9.09 -7.79 18.57
CA TYR A 315 8.00 -8.77 18.60
C TYR A 315 6.77 -8.34 19.40
N GLU A 316 6.77 -7.14 20.00
CA GLU A 316 5.76 -6.76 20.99
C GLU A 316 4.32 -6.68 20.47
N ARG A 317 4.09 -6.72 19.13
CA ARG A 317 2.76 -6.46 18.58
C ARG A 317 2.43 -7.16 17.26
N GLU A 318 2.16 -8.49 17.23
CA GLU A 318 1.41 -9.05 16.09
C GLU A 318 0.78 -10.44 16.37
N LYS A 319 -0.53 -10.58 16.09
CA LYS A 319 -1.27 -11.83 16.28
C LYS A 319 -0.93 -12.91 15.25
N GLU A 320 -0.66 -12.52 14.00
CA GLU A 320 -0.35 -13.46 12.92
C GLU A 320 1.04 -14.08 13.04
N LEU A 321 1.95 -13.43 13.76
CA LEU A 321 3.30 -13.93 14.02
C LEU A 321 3.38 -14.92 15.19
N ARG A 322 2.33 -15.00 16.01
CA ARG A 322 2.38 -15.81 17.24
C ARG A 322 2.82 -17.25 17.03
N PRO A 323 2.40 -17.96 15.97
CA PRO A 323 2.88 -19.32 15.73
C PRO A 323 4.36 -19.42 15.36
N LEU A 324 4.96 -18.32 14.89
CA LEU A 324 6.35 -18.27 14.41
C LEU A 324 7.30 -17.60 15.40
N VAL A 325 6.76 -16.90 16.40
CA VAL A 325 7.52 -16.22 17.44
C VAL A 325 7.86 -17.22 18.57
N PRO A 326 9.10 -17.24 19.07
CA PRO A 326 9.44 -18.04 20.25
C PRO A 326 8.50 -17.76 21.44
N ASN A 327 8.08 -18.77 22.16
CA ASN A 327 7.07 -18.70 23.24
C ASN A 327 7.44 -17.73 24.40
N GLU A 328 8.70 -17.33 24.49
CA GLU A 328 9.21 -16.38 25.49
C GLU A 328 8.85 -14.92 25.20
N TYR A 329 8.32 -14.60 23.99
CA TYR A 329 7.97 -13.23 23.61
C TYR A 329 6.44 -13.05 23.60
N GLU A 330 6.00 -11.91 24.12
CA GLU A 330 4.61 -11.49 24.06
C GLU A 330 4.36 -10.70 22.76
N VAL A 331 3.35 -11.13 21.99
CA VAL A 331 2.94 -10.47 20.76
C VAL A 331 1.72 -9.61 21.03
N LYS A 332 1.83 -8.29 20.75
CA LYS A 332 0.75 -7.30 20.89
C LYS A 332 0.51 -6.60 19.55
N ILE A 333 -0.75 -6.42 19.17
CA ILE A 333 -1.14 -5.70 17.95
C ILE A 333 -1.60 -4.29 18.30
N ALA A 334 -1.15 -3.30 17.52
CA ALA A 334 -1.78 -2.00 17.44
C ALA A 334 -2.68 -1.98 16.21
N THR A 335 -3.99 -1.85 16.40
CA THR A 335 -4.93 -1.63 15.31
C THR A 335 -4.99 -0.13 14.94
N GLN A 336 -5.39 0.18 13.72
CA GLN A 336 -5.50 1.57 13.24
C GLN A 336 -6.53 2.42 14.02
N GLU A 337 -7.38 1.80 14.84
CA GLU A 337 -8.44 2.47 15.60
C GLU A 337 -8.02 2.84 17.03
N GLU A 338 -6.86 2.42 17.49
CA GLU A 338 -6.25 2.88 18.75
C GLU A 338 -5.17 3.94 18.44
#